data_d459b8f613e37240e5c2f5ec5363f7fb
#
_entry.id   d459b8f613e37240e5c2f5ec5363f7fb
#
_cell.length_a   1.000
_cell.length_b   1.000
_cell.length_c   1.000
_cell.angle_alpha   90.00
_cell.angle_beta   90.00
_cell.angle_gamma   90.00
#
_symmetry.space_group_name_H-M   'P 1'
#
loop_
_entity.id
_entity.type
_entity.pdbx_description
1 polymer ?
#
loop_
_entity_poly.entity_id
_entity_poly.type
_entity_poly.pdbx_seq_one_letter_code
_entity_poly.pdbx_strand_id
1 'polypeptide(L)'
;MEQFIRLLHECGMPKEDVDMLNCQGPVAEQLILNSPIQLTQFTGSSHVADHLSRVTAGKVKVEDAGFDWKILGPDVSDVDYVAWQCDQDAYASQGQKCSAQSILFVHDNWQKAGLLEKIKANASERTLDNLTLGPIMTHSTLDILNHIRNLLKIPDSSILFGGTELENHYFPREYGAITPTAVFVPLKEILKDENFDTCTTELFAPFQVVTTFGDDEIDLVLEACEKMSHHLTAAVVSNDLHFQTKVLANTVNGTTYAGIRARTTGAPQNHWFG
;
A
#
# COMPACT_ATOMS: atom_id res chain seq x y z
N MET A 1 14.34 -16.37 -0.06
CA MET A 1 15.29 -16.16 1.07
C MET A 1 16.27 -17.33 1.19
N GLU A 2 15.83 -18.59 1.23
CA GLU A 2 16.71 -19.77 1.32
C GLU A 2 17.83 -19.79 0.29
N GLN A 3 17.54 -19.53 -0.99
CA GLN A 3 18.55 -19.48 -2.05
C GLN A 3 19.59 -18.38 -1.82
N PHE A 4 19.18 -17.25 -1.23
CA PHE A 4 20.08 -16.18 -0.88
C PHE A 4 21.06 -16.59 0.24
N ILE A 5 20.57 -17.29 1.26
CA ILE A 5 21.43 -17.81 2.34
C ILE A 5 22.41 -18.85 1.81
N ARG A 6 21.97 -19.75 0.91
CA ARG A 6 22.87 -20.69 0.24
C ARG A 6 23.98 -19.95 -0.52
N LEU A 7 23.62 -18.91 -1.26
CA LEU A 7 24.60 -18.08 -1.97
C LEU A 7 25.61 -17.44 -1.00
N LEU A 8 25.15 -16.92 0.13
CA LEU A 8 26.05 -16.35 1.15
C LEU A 8 27.07 -17.38 1.67
N HIS A 9 26.63 -18.60 1.94
CA HIS A 9 27.51 -19.69 2.37
C HIS A 9 28.53 -20.08 1.27
N GLU A 10 28.08 -20.17 0.01
CA GLU A 10 28.99 -20.43 -1.12
C GLU A 10 30.00 -19.29 -1.32
N CYS A 11 29.64 -18.06 -0.95
CA CYS A 11 30.56 -16.90 -0.96
C CYS A 11 31.49 -16.85 0.27
N GLY A 12 31.45 -17.86 1.15
CA GLY A 12 32.36 -17.99 2.30
C GLY A 12 31.82 -17.48 3.63
N MET A 13 30.51 -17.14 3.72
CA MET A 13 29.91 -16.83 5.02
C MET A 13 29.85 -18.11 5.87
N PRO A 14 30.33 -18.10 7.14
CA PRO A 14 30.21 -19.23 8.03
C PRO A 14 28.73 -19.63 8.23
N LYS A 15 28.46 -20.93 8.33
CA LYS A 15 27.09 -21.41 8.48
C LYS A 15 26.44 -21.04 9.81
N GLU A 16 27.26 -20.83 10.82
CA GLU A 16 26.86 -20.39 12.16
C GLU A 16 26.49 -18.91 12.25
N ASP A 17 26.82 -18.09 11.24
CA ASP A 17 26.56 -16.65 11.26
C ASP A 17 25.16 -16.25 10.78
N VAL A 18 24.48 -17.14 10.04
CA VAL A 18 23.12 -16.88 9.54
C VAL A 18 22.31 -18.15 9.48
N ASP A 19 21.07 -18.07 9.93
CA ASP A 19 20.09 -19.16 9.87
C ASP A 19 18.74 -18.68 9.38
N MET A 20 17.91 -19.60 8.88
CA MET A 20 16.57 -19.33 8.43
C MET A 20 15.59 -20.31 9.07
N LEU A 21 14.68 -19.75 9.86
CA LEU A 21 13.64 -20.53 10.53
C LEU A 21 12.27 -20.18 9.94
N ASN A 22 11.60 -21.18 9.38
CA ASN A 22 10.21 -21.06 8.95
C ASN A 22 9.31 -21.64 10.04
N CYS A 23 8.53 -20.79 10.69
CA CYS A 23 7.63 -21.21 11.76
C CYS A 23 6.38 -20.33 11.81
N GLN A 24 5.38 -20.79 12.54
CA GLN A 24 4.18 -19.99 12.84
C GLN A 24 4.47 -18.97 13.94
N GLY A 25 3.65 -17.91 13.99
CA GLY A 25 3.79 -16.79 14.92
C GLY A 25 4.02 -17.20 16.39
N PRO A 26 3.24 -18.12 16.99
CA PRO A 26 3.48 -18.54 18.37
C PRO A 26 4.85 -19.16 18.63
N VAL A 27 5.40 -19.88 17.64
CA VAL A 27 6.76 -20.46 17.75
C VAL A 27 7.81 -19.38 17.61
N ALA A 28 7.64 -18.44 16.69
CA ALA A 28 8.53 -17.29 16.53
C ALA A 28 8.59 -16.45 17.81
N GLU A 29 7.44 -16.18 18.43
CA GLU A 29 7.36 -15.47 19.71
C GLU A 29 8.13 -16.20 20.82
N GLN A 30 7.95 -17.52 20.94
CA GLN A 30 8.71 -18.31 21.93
C GLN A 30 10.22 -18.24 21.70
N LEU A 31 10.66 -18.24 20.44
CA LEU A 31 12.08 -18.05 20.12
C LEU A 31 12.56 -16.66 20.53
N ILE A 32 11.81 -15.61 20.24
CA ILE A 32 12.15 -14.23 20.60
C ILE A 32 12.26 -14.07 22.13
N LEU A 33 11.32 -14.64 22.88
CA LEU A 33 11.25 -14.45 24.33
C LEU A 33 12.25 -15.32 25.11
N ASN A 34 12.57 -16.51 24.61
CA ASN A 34 13.38 -17.50 25.37
C ASN A 34 14.81 -17.65 24.84
N SER A 35 15.20 -16.92 23.80
CA SER A 35 16.56 -16.94 23.25
C SER A 35 17.33 -15.67 23.63
N PRO A 36 18.68 -15.70 23.67
CA PRO A 36 19.50 -14.53 23.97
C PRO A 36 19.58 -13.53 22.82
N ILE A 37 18.43 -13.25 22.18
CA ILE A 37 18.33 -12.29 21.09
C ILE A 37 18.57 -10.87 21.63
N GLN A 38 19.50 -10.15 21.03
CA GLN A 38 19.87 -8.78 21.42
C GLN A 38 18.89 -7.77 20.85
N LEU A 39 18.41 -7.99 19.63
CA LEU A 39 17.50 -7.11 18.91
C LEU A 39 16.60 -7.94 18.00
N THR A 40 15.32 -7.68 18.05
CA THR A 40 14.36 -8.14 17.04
C THR A 40 14.02 -6.98 16.12
N GLN A 41 14.10 -7.21 14.81
CA GLN A 41 13.59 -6.31 13.80
C GLN A 41 12.39 -6.99 13.14
N PHE A 42 11.22 -6.37 13.27
CA PHE A 42 9.96 -6.94 12.83
C PHE A 42 9.37 -6.10 11.69
N THR A 43 8.93 -6.77 10.63
CA THR A 43 8.09 -6.18 9.59
C THR A 43 6.84 -7.03 9.43
N GLY A 44 5.66 -6.41 9.52
CA GLY A 44 4.38 -7.11 9.39
C GLY A 44 3.18 -6.25 9.80
N SER A 45 2.06 -6.90 10.16
CA SER A 45 0.85 -6.17 10.54
C SER A 45 1.00 -5.44 11.87
N SER A 46 0.32 -4.29 12.01
CA SER A 46 0.31 -3.46 13.22
C SER A 46 -0.14 -4.23 14.45
N HIS A 47 -1.12 -5.13 14.31
CA HIS A 47 -1.57 -5.97 15.42
C HIS A 47 -0.45 -6.83 16.01
N VAL A 48 0.37 -7.45 15.17
CA VAL A 48 1.53 -8.25 15.62
C VAL A 48 2.65 -7.35 16.14
N ALA A 49 2.89 -6.21 15.50
CA ALA A 49 3.86 -5.21 15.95
C ALA A 49 3.57 -4.73 17.36
N ASP A 50 2.34 -4.34 17.64
CA ASP A 50 1.87 -3.92 18.98
C ASP A 50 1.99 -5.02 20.01
N HIS A 51 1.66 -6.26 19.64
CA HIS A 51 1.80 -7.41 20.51
C HIS A 51 3.27 -7.63 20.87
N LEU A 52 4.17 -7.71 19.89
CA LEU A 52 5.60 -7.90 20.11
C LEU A 52 6.20 -6.75 20.91
N SER A 53 5.83 -5.51 20.68
CA SER A 53 6.30 -4.35 21.44
C SER A 53 5.98 -4.49 22.94
N ARG A 54 4.79 -5.00 23.25
CA ARG A 54 4.38 -5.25 24.66
C ARG A 54 5.13 -6.41 25.30
N VAL A 55 5.17 -7.57 24.64
CA VAL A 55 5.75 -8.78 25.23
C VAL A 55 7.28 -8.74 25.33
N THR A 56 7.94 -7.96 24.47
CA THR A 56 9.39 -7.74 24.50
C THR A 56 9.81 -6.53 25.35
N ALA A 57 8.84 -5.83 25.95
CA ALA A 57 9.08 -4.57 26.67
C ALA A 57 9.84 -3.53 25.81
N GLY A 58 9.49 -3.41 24.55
CA GLY A 58 10.09 -2.47 23.59
C GLY A 58 11.43 -2.91 22.99
N LYS A 59 11.90 -4.14 23.22
CA LYS A 59 13.12 -4.66 22.59
C LYS A 59 12.89 -5.14 21.15
N VAL A 60 12.04 -4.44 20.41
CA VAL A 60 11.76 -4.72 19.02
C VAL A 60 11.77 -3.40 18.25
N LYS A 61 12.40 -3.39 17.08
CA LYS A 61 12.24 -2.33 16.08
C LYS A 61 11.17 -2.79 15.11
N VAL A 62 10.22 -1.93 14.84
CA VAL A 62 9.02 -2.26 14.09
C VAL A 62 8.94 -1.43 12.82
N GLU A 63 8.67 -2.10 11.71
CA GLU A 63 8.04 -1.53 10.53
C GLU A 63 6.69 -2.22 10.38
N ASP A 64 5.62 -1.51 10.68
CA ASP A 64 4.27 -2.05 10.64
C ASP A 64 3.52 -1.73 9.35
N ALA A 65 2.22 -1.97 9.31
CA ALA A 65 1.38 -1.72 8.14
C ALA A 65 1.41 -0.25 7.73
N GLY A 66 1.32 -0.01 6.44
CA GLY A 66 1.12 1.30 5.85
C GLY A 66 -0.26 1.38 5.17
N PHE A 67 -0.90 2.51 5.25
CA PHE A 67 -2.00 2.85 4.35
C PHE A 67 -1.58 4.10 3.58
N ASP A 68 -0.83 3.86 2.49
CA ASP A 68 -0.10 4.91 1.79
C ASP A 68 -0.98 5.63 0.80
N TRP A 69 -0.84 6.94 0.77
CA TRP A 69 -1.67 7.79 -0.05
C TRP A 69 -0.86 8.55 -1.12
N LYS A 70 -1.54 8.85 -2.22
CA LYS A 70 -1.06 9.77 -3.25
C LYS A 70 -2.09 10.86 -3.49
N ILE A 71 -1.65 12.12 -3.46
CA ILE A 71 -2.48 13.29 -3.79
C ILE A 71 -2.00 13.86 -5.12
N LEU A 72 -2.91 14.00 -6.07
CA LEU A 72 -2.68 14.69 -7.34
C LEU A 72 -3.22 16.12 -7.23
N GLY A 73 -2.33 17.10 -7.33
CA GLY A 73 -2.66 18.53 -7.23
C GLY A 73 -3.45 19.06 -8.43
N PRO A 74 -3.86 20.33 -8.41
CA PRO A 74 -4.72 20.90 -9.46
C PRO A 74 -4.03 21.08 -10.81
N ASP A 75 -2.71 21.09 -10.86
CA ASP A 75 -1.88 21.33 -12.02
C ASP A 75 -1.61 20.04 -12.80
N VAL A 76 -2.44 19.77 -13.81
CA VAL A 76 -2.30 18.59 -14.67
C VAL A 76 -1.07 18.70 -15.56
N SER A 77 -0.22 17.69 -15.53
CA SER A 77 0.97 17.58 -16.36
C SER A 77 1.33 16.12 -16.61
N ASP A 78 1.73 15.77 -17.84
CA ASP A 78 2.21 14.45 -18.24
C ASP A 78 1.28 13.30 -17.76
N VAL A 79 0.01 13.34 -18.19
CA VAL A 79 -1.04 12.42 -17.72
C VAL A 79 -0.67 10.95 -17.93
N ASP A 80 0.00 10.61 -19.05
CA ASP A 80 0.41 9.23 -19.34
C ASP A 80 1.43 8.72 -18.32
N TYR A 81 2.42 9.55 -18.00
CA TYR A 81 3.44 9.20 -17.02
C TYR A 81 2.85 9.06 -15.60
N VAL A 82 1.98 9.99 -15.21
CA VAL A 82 1.32 9.93 -13.89
C VAL A 82 0.37 8.74 -13.79
N ALA A 83 -0.35 8.40 -14.86
CA ALA A 83 -1.16 7.18 -14.90
C ALA A 83 -0.33 5.92 -14.75
N TRP A 84 0.82 5.84 -15.44
CA TRP A 84 1.78 4.75 -15.26
C TRP A 84 2.32 4.67 -13.83
N GLN A 85 2.67 5.79 -13.21
CA GLN A 85 3.11 5.81 -11.81
C GLN A 85 2.03 5.29 -10.86
N CYS A 86 0.78 5.74 -11.01
CA CYS A 86 -0.32 5.29 -10.18
C CYS A 86 -0.58 3.79 -10.33
N ASP A 87 -0.50 3.27 -11.57
CA ASP A 87 -0.59 1.83 -11.82
C ASP A 87 0.55 1.06 -11.14
N GLN A 88 1.80 1.53 -11.31
CA GLN A 88 2.96 0.85 -10.71
C GLN A 88 2.94 0.89 -9.18
N ASP A 89 2.52 2.00 -8.59
CA ASP A 89 2.48 2.14 -7.14
C ASP A 89 1.38 1.29 -6.52
N ALA A 90 0.21 1.18 -7.16
CA ALA A 90 -0.89 0.39 -6.64
C ALA A 90 -0.76 -1.12 -6.94
N TYR A 91 -0.28 -1.52 -8.13
CA TYR A 91 -0.47 -2.88 -8.62
C TYR A 91 0.81 -3.69 -8.87
N ALA A 92 1.99 -3.06 -8.97
CA ALA A 92 3.23 -3.82 -9.10
C ALA A 92 3.44 -4.72 -7.90
N SER A 93 3.97 -5.94 -8.14
CA SER A 93 4.11 -6.99 -7.11
C SER A 93 2.78 -7.37 -6.45
N GLN A 94 1.67 -7.28 -7.18
CA GLN A 94 0.29 -7.51 -6.70
C GLN A 94 -0.09 -6.58 -5.52
N GLY A 95 0.44 -5.37 -5.46
CA GLY A 95 0.22 -4.46 -4.35
C GLY A 95 0.79 -4.96 -3.01
N GLN A 96 1.55 -6.05 -3.01
CA GLN A 96 2.15 -6.63 -1.81
C GLN A 96 3.47 -5.91 -1.46
N LYS A 97 3.37 -4.62 -1.21
CA LYS A 97 4.47 -3.75 -0.78
C LYS A 97 3.98 -2.89 0.38
N CYS A 98 4.78 -2.74 1.42
CA CYS A 98 4.48 -1.84 2.53
C CYS A 98 4.21 -0.39 2.08
N SER A 99 4.80 0.01 0.96
CA SER A 99 4.67 1.33 0.34
C SER A 99 3.72 1.36 -0.87
N ALA A 100 2.86 0.34 -1.07
CA ALA A 100 1.88 0.37 -2.16
C ALA A 100 0.87 1.50 -1.96
N GLN A 101 0.48 2.15 -3.08
CA GLN A 101 -0.56 3.16 -3.05
C GLN A 101 -1.91 2.51 -2.71
N SER A 102 -2.39 2.73 -1.49
CA SER A 102 -3.66 2.20 -0.98
C SER A 102 -4.84 3.11 -1.28
N ILE A 103 -4.60 4.44 -1.31
CA ILE A 103 -5.61 5.42 -1.70
C ILE A 103 -5.03 6.49 -2.63
N LEU A 104 -5.82 6.87 -3.64
CA LEU A 104 -5.51 7.91 -4.60
C LEU A 104 -6.53 9.06 -4.49
N PHE A 105 -6.06 10.23 -4.07
CA PHE A 105 -6.84 11.48 -4.09
C PHE A 105 -6.59 12.19 -5.42
N VAL A 106 -7.63 12.31 -6.23
CA VAL A 106 -7.55 12.83 -7.60
C VAL A 106 -8.21 14.19 -7.66
N HIS A 107 -7.45 15.25 -7.93
CA HIS A 107 -8.09 16.53 -8.24
C HIS A 107 -8.95 16.44 -9.52
N ASP A 108 -10.09 17.09 -9.55
CA ASP A 108 -11.06 17.05 -10.65
C ASP A 108 -10.45 17.32 -12.03
N ASN A 109 -9.39 18.13 -12.09
CA ASN A 109 -8.71 18.41 -13.34
C ASN A 109 -8.06 17.18 -13.97
N TRP A 110 -7.53 16.26 -13.18
CA TRP A 110 -6.97 14.99 -13.66
C TRP A 110 -8.05 14.03 -14.15
N GLN A 111 -9.20 14.02 -13.48
CA GLN A 111 -10.35 13.24 -13.98
C GLN A 111 -10.80 13.75 -15.35
N LYS A 112 -10.94 15.08 -15.50
CA LYS A 112 -11.27 15.71 -16.79
C LYS A 112 -10.22 15.45 -17.88
N ALA A 113 -8.96 15.24 -17.49
CA ALA A 113 -7.87 14.89 -18.39
C ALA A 113 -7.80 13.40 -18.75
N GLY A 114 -8.72 12.55 -18.25
CA GLY A 114 -8.80 11.13 -18.57
C GLY A 114 -7.78 10.26 -17.85
N LEU A 115 -7.33 10.66 -16.66
CA LEU A 115 -6.32 9.90 -15.90
C LEU A 115 -6.84 8.51 -15.51
N LEU A 116 -8.07 8.39 -15.03
CA LEU A 116 -8.60 7.13 -14.52
C LEU A 116 -8.75 6.08 -15.62
N GLU A 117 -9.13 6.49 -16.83
CA GLU A 117 -9.18 5.62 -18.02
C GLU A 117 -7.78 5.10 -18.39
N LYS A 118 -6.75 5.93 -18.26
CA LYS A 118 -5.37 5.54 -18.53
C LYS A 118 -4.82 4.58 -17.47
N ILE A 119 -5.13 4.81 -16.18
CA ILE A 119 -4.78 3.85 -15.10
C ILE A 119 -5.46 2.51 -15.36
N LYS A 120 -6.76 2.51 -15.72
CA LYS A 120 -7.49 1.29 -16.09
C LYS A 120 -6.83 0.56 -17.26
N ALA A 121 -6.43 1.29 -18.31
CA ALA A 121 -5.75 0.72 -19.47
C ALA A 121 -4.42 0.05 -19.07
N ASN A 122 -3.57 0.74 -18.29
CA ASN A 122 -2.31 0.19 -17.79
C ASN A 122 -2.54 -1.07 -16.92
N ALA A 123 -3.54 -1.03 -16.05
CA ALA A 123 -3.88 -2.15 -15.18
C ALA A 123 -4.35 -3.39 -15.98
N SER A 124 -5.03 -3.18 -17.12
CA SER A 124 -5.50 -4.27 -17.99
C SER A 124 -4.39 -4.98 -18.77
N GLU A 125 -3.21 -4.38 -18.90
CA GLU A 125 -2.03 -5.00 -19.53
C GLU A 125 -1.34 -6.03 -18.60
N ARG A 126 -1.74 -6.09 -17.34
CA ARG A 126 -1.17 -7.02 -16.37
C ARG A 126 -1.77 -8.41 -16.54
N THR A 127 -0.91 -9.42 -16.68
CA THR A 127 -1.32 -10.81 -16.94
C THR A 127 -0.47 -11.80 -16.16
N LEU A 128 -0.95 -13.05 -16.09
CA LEU A 128 -0.17 -14.18 -15.58
C LEU A 128 1.01 -14.51 -16.52
N ASP A 129 0.80 -14.41 -17.82
CA ASP A 129 1.80 -14.81 -18.84
C ASP A 129 3.03 -13.91 -18.81
N ASN A 130 2.86 -12.60 -18.57
CA ASN A 130 3.97 -11.67 -18.44
C ASN A 130 4.49 -11.53 -16.98
N LEU A 131 4.00 -12.37 -16.06
CA LEU A 131 4.37 -12.41 -14.65
C LEU A 131 4.13 -11.09 -13.88
N THR A 132 3.24 -10.25 -14.37
CA THR A 132 2.82 -9.01 -13.69
C THR A 132 1.63 -9.23 -12.76
N LEU A 133 1.01 -10.41 -12.82
CA LEU A 133 0.05 -10.93 -11.84
C LEU A 133 0.57 -12.20 -11.18
N GLY A 134 0.17 -12.43 -9.95
CA GLY A 134 0.57 -13.58 -9.15
C GLY A 134 -0.33 -13.78 -7.93
N PRO A 135 -0.01 -14.75 -7.05
CA PRO A 135 -0.80 -15.00 -5.85
C PRO A 135 -0.66 -13.88 -4.82
N ILE A 136 -1.75 -13.61 -4.11
CA ILE A 136 -1.77 -12.72 -2.95
C ILE A 136 -1.63 -13.62 -1.71
N MET A 137 -0.61 -13.36 -0.90
CA MET A 137 -0.22 -14.28 0.18
C MET A 137 -0.86 -13.94 1.52
N THR A 138 -1.47 -12.77 1.65
CA THR A 138 -1.98 -12.24 2.92
C THR A 138 -3.46 -12.51 3.17
N HIS A 139 -4.24 -12.59 2.09
CA HIS A 139 -5.70 -12.76 2.15
C HIS A 139 -6.16 -13.74 1.06
N SER A 140 -7.24 -14.47 1.33
CA SER A 140 -7.90 -15.26 0.29
C SER A 140 -8.67 -14.36 -0.69
N THR A 141 -8.98 -14.89 -1.87
CA THR A 141 -9.84 -14.18 -2.85
C THR A 141 -11.16 -13.75 -2.21
N LEU A 142 -11.76 -14.62 -1.41
CA LEU A 142 -13.05 -14.34 -0.77
C LEU A 142 -12.96 -13.17 0.22
N ASP A 143 -11.89 -13.09 1.00
CA ASP A 143 -11.69 -11.99 1.97
C ASP A 143 -11.60 -10.64 1.24
N ILE A 144 -10.82 -10.58 0.16
CA ILE A 144 -10.67 -9.36 -0.64
C ILE A 144 -11.98 -8.96 -1.31
N LEU A 145 -12.70 -9.91 -1.93
CA LEU A 145 -13.99 -9.63 -2.56
C LEU A 145 -15.06 -9.22 -1.52
N ASN A 146 -15.03 -9.76 -0.32
CA ASN A 146 -15.91 -9.33 0.76
C ASN A 146 -15.61 -7.89 1.20
N HIS A 147 -14.34 -7.52 1.29
CA HIS A 147 -13.97 -6.14 1.58
C HIS A 147 -14.48 -5.18 0.48
N ILE A 148 -14.28 -5.52 -0.79
CA ILE A 148 -14.82 -4.74 -1.92
C ILE A 148 -16.34 -4.59 -1.80
N ARG A 149 -17.07 -5.67 -1.48
CA ARG A 149 -18.52 -5.61 -1.28
C ARG A 149 -18.92 -4.71 -0.10
N ASN A 150 -18.10 -4.64 0.94
CA ASN A 150 -18.37 -3.73 2.06
C ASN A 150 -18.18 -2.26 1.65
N LEU A 151 -17.15 -1.95 0.89
CA LEU A 151 -16.98 -0.60 0.31
C LEU A 151 -18.16 -0.20 -0.59
N LEU A 152 -18.71 -1.14 -1.36
CA LEU A 152 -19.85 -0.87 -2.24
C LEU A 152 -21.18 -0.67 -1.51
N LYS A 153 -21.25 -0.88 -0.18
CA LYS A 153 -22.41 -0.50 0.64
C LYS A 153 -22.40 0.99 1.01
N ILE A 154 -21.24 1.65 0.87
CA ILE A 154 -21.10 3.08 1.14
C ILE A 154 -21.83 3.85 0.03
N PRO A 155 -22.64 4.86 0.35
CA PRO A 155 -23.38 5.62 -0.64
C PRO A 155 -22.48 6.18 -1.76
N ASP A 156 -22.97 6.11 -3.00
CA ASP A 156 -22.31 6.61 -4.21
C ASP A 156 -20.93 5.98 -4.52
N SER A 157 -20.56 4.88 -3.84
CA SER A 157 -19.38 4.10 -4.14
C SER A 157 -19.60 3.20 -5.36
N SER A 158 -18.54 2.98 -6.13
CA SER A 158 -18.62 2.16 -7.35
C SER A 158 -17.27 1.52 -7.70
N ILE A 159 -17.31 0.40 -8.42
CA ILE A 159 -16.11 -0.18 -9.02
C ILE A 159 -15.74 0.62 -10.27
N LEU A 160 -14.52 1.16 -10.31
CA LEU A 160 -13.97 1.80 -11.50
C LEU A 160 -13.48 0.76 -12.51
N PHE A 161 -12.81 -0.28 -12.02
CA PHE A 161 -12.41 -1.46 -12.79
C PHE A 161 -12.00 -2.61 -11.85
N GLY A 162 -11.90 -3.82 -12.40
CA GLY A 162 -11.56 -5.02 -11.64
C GLY A 162 -12.70 -5.52 -10.76
N GLY A 163 -12.39 -5.92 -9.54
CA GLY A 163 -13.38 -6.40 -8.57
C GLY A 163 -13.81 -7.85 -8.79
N THR A 164 -13.03 -8.61 -9.56
CA THR A 164 -13.33 -10.02 -9.89
C THR A 164 -12.13 -10.91 -9.57
N GLU A 165 -12.43 -12.19 -9.35
CA GLU A 165 -11.41 -13.22 -9.27
C GLU A 165 -10.64 -13.31 -10.59
N LEU A 166 -9.34 -13.55 -10.49
CA LEU A 166 -8.48 -13.79 -11.65
C LEU A 166 -8.80 -15.16 -12.26
N GLU A 167 -8.98 -15.20 -13.57
CA GLU A 167 -9.26 -16.44 -14.30
C GLU A 167 -7.98 -17.21 -14.66
N ASN A 168 -8.14 -18.49 -14.92
CA ASN A 168 -7.08 -19.39 -15.47
C ASN A 168 -5.81 -19.45 -14.61
N HIS A 169 -5.92 -19.39 -13.27
CA HIS A 169 -4.81 -19.58 -12.37
C HIS A 169 -4.85 -20.94 -11.66
N TYR A 170 -3.70 -21.37 -11.13
CA TYR A 170 -3.53 -22.60 -10.36
C TYR A 170 -3.10 -22.33 -8.91
N PHE A 171 -3.37 -21.13 -8.40
CA PHE A 171 -2.98 -20.78 -7.03
C PHE A 171 -3.80 -21.57 -6.02
N PRO A 172 -3.18 -22.03 -4.91
CA PRO A 172 -3.91 -22.62 -3.80
C PRO A 172 -5.02 -21.69 -3.28
N ARG A 173 -6.09 -22.27 -2.76
CA ARG A 173 -7.26 -21.49 -2.29
C ARG A 173 -6.99 -20.61 -1.09
N GLU A 174 -5.92 -20.88 -0.36
CA GLU A 174 -5.43 -20.08 0.76
C GLU A 174 -4.90 -18.73 0.30
N TYR A 175 -4.50 -18.61 -0.96
CA TYR A 175 -4.00 -17.39 -1.57
C TYR A 175 -5.10 -16.65 -2.31
N GLY A 176 -4.99 -15.33 -2.32
CA GLY A 176 -5.87 -14.49 -3.12
C GLY A 176 -5.44 -14.45 -4.58
N ALA A 177 -6.44 -14.32 -5.45
CA ALA A 177 -6.26 -14.16 -6.89
C ALA A 177 -7.34 -13.20 -7.39
N ILE A 178 -7.01 -11.93 -7.52
CA ILE A 178 -7.93 -10.91 -8.06
C ILE A 178 -7.29 -10.14 -9.20
N THR A 179 -8.12 -9.62 -10.07
CA THR A 179 -7.72 -8.64 -11.08
C THR A 179 -7.36 -7.32 -10.40
N PRO A 180 -6.44 -6.50 -10.95
CA PRO A 180 -6.18 -5.16 -10.44
C PRO A 180 -7.48 -4.38 -10.30
N THR A 181 -7.71 -3.83 -9.11
CA THR A 181 -9.02 -3.28 -8.73
C THR A 181 -8.89 -1.86 -8.21
N ALA A 182 -9.80 -0.99 -8.65
CA ALA A 182 -10.01 0.33 -8.07
C ALA A 182 -11.48 0.53 -7.72
N VAL A 183 -11.73 0.99 -6.49
CA VAL A 183 -13.06 1.32 -6.00
C VAL A 183 -13.12 2.81 -5.71
N PHE A 184 -14.07 3.50 -6.34
CA PHE A 184 -14.37 4.88 -6.04
C PHE A 184 -15.22 4.96 -4.77
N VAL A 185 -14.82 5.85 -3.85
CA VAL A 185 -15.59 6.23 -2.66
C VAL A 185 -15.58 7.75 -2.56
N PRO A 186 -16.74 8.43 -2.45
CA PRO A 186 -16.75 9.89 -2.29
C PRO A 186 -15.97 10.35 -1.06
N LEU A 187 -15.20 11.42 -1.17
CA LEU A 187 -14.36 11.94 -0.07
C LEU A 187 -15.16 12.18 1.22
N LYS A 188 -16.35 12.76 1.11
CA LYS A 188 -17.23 13.04 2.25
C LYS A 188 -17.77 11.75 2.92
N GLU A 189 -17.89 10.67 2.15
CA GLU A 189 -18.26 9.37 2.72
C GLU A 189 -17.08 8.70 3.42
N ILE A 190 -15.85 8.86 2.88
CA ILE A 190 -14.61 8.36 3.53
C ILE A 190 -14.47 8.98 4.92
N LEU A 191 -14.72 10.28 5.06
CA LEU A 191 -14.53 11.02 6.32
C LEU A 191 -15.52 10.67 7.44
N LYS A 192 -16.61 9.96 7.14
CA LYS A 192 -17.56 9.49 8.14
C LYS A 192 -16.95 8.40 9.00
N ASP A 193 -17.07 8.51 10.31
CA ASP A 193 -16.46 7.57 11.26
C ASP A 193 -16.88 6.11 11.01
N GLU A 194 -18.15 5.89 10.64
CA GLU A 194 -18.68 4.55 10.32
C GLU A 194 -18.04 3.91 9.08
N ASN A 195 -17.46 4.69 8.17
CA ASN A 195 -16.89 4.22 6.91
C ASN A 195 -15.36 4.24 6.94
N PHE A 196 -14.76 5.08 7.79
CA PHE A 196 -13.34 5.42 7.72
C PHE A 196 -12.44 4.19 7.79
N ASP A 197 -12.64 3.33 8.79
CA ASP A 197 -11.84 2.11 8.97
C ASP A 197 -11.96 1.16 7.76
N THR A 198 -13.18 1.05 7.18
CA THR A 198 -13.37 0.23 5.98
C THR A 198 -12.63 0.81 4.78
N CYS A 199 -12.65 2.14 4.61
CA CYS A 199 -11.98 2.81 3.51
C CYS A 199 -10.45 2.84 3.65
N THR A 200 -9.93 2.73 4.88
CA THR A 200 -8.49 2.82 5.19
C THR A 200 -7.88 1.49 5.66
N THR A 201 -8.54 0.38 5.37
CA THR A 201 -7.99 -0.96 5.63
C THR A 201 -6.99 -1.34 4.55
N GLU A 202 -5.75 -1.63 4.94
CA GLU A 202 -4.72 -2.16 4.06
C GLU A 202 -5.02 -3.61 3.67
N LEU A 203 -5.24 -3.89 2.37
CA LEU A 203 -5.49 -5.25 1.87
C LEU A 203 -4.22 -5.99 1.46
N PHE A 204 -3.13 -5.29 1.24
CA PHE A 204 -1.87 -5.86 0.73
C PHE A 204 -2.10 -6.71 -0.54
N ALA A 205 -2.86 -6.15 -1.47
CA ALA A 205 -3.38 -6.78 -2.68
C ALA A 205 -3.37 -5.77 -3.84
N PRO A 206 -3.56 -6.18 -5.10
CA PRO A 206 -3.66 -5.25 -6.23
C PRO A 206 -4.99 -4.47 -6.20
N PHE A 207 -5.13 -3.63 -5.20
CA PHE A 207 -6.34 -2.91 -4.84
C PHE A 207 -6.00 -1.49 -4.39
N GLN A 208 -6.85 -0.54 -4.76
CA GLN A 208 -6.82 0.82 -4.21
C GLN A 208 -8.21 1.42 -4.09
N VAL A 209 -8.36 2.32 -3.14
CA VAL A 209 -9.47 3.27 -3.07
C VAL A 209 -9.11 4.48 -3.93
N VAL A 210 -10.08 5.03 -4.65
CA VAL A 210 -9.94 6.27 -5.43
C VAL A 210 -11.01 7.23 -4.97
N THR A 211 -10.64 8.48 -4.75
CA THR A 211 -11.59 9.55 -4.46
C THR A 211 -11.22 10.81 -5.24
N THR A 212 -12.19 11.68 -5.46
CA THR A 212 -11.97 12.97 -6.16
C THR A 212 -12.20 14.13 -5.21
N PHE A 213 -11.56 15.26 -5.50
CA PHE A 213 -11.72 16.51 -4.77
C PHE A 213 -11.59 17.71 -5.68
N GLY A 214 -12.31 18.80 -5.37
CA GLY A 214 -12.25 20.07 -6.08
C GLY A 214 -11.29 21.09 -5.42
N ASP A 215 -11.20 22.28 -6.02
CA ASP A 215 -10.30 23.37 -5.59
C ASP A 215 -10.45 23.74 -4.10
N ASP A 216 -11.67 23.67 -3.57
CA ASP A 216 -11.99 24.09 -2.20
C ASP A 216 -11.99 22.90 -1.19
N GLU A 217 -11.66 21.68 -1.62
CA GLU A 217 -11.78 20.47 -0.82
C GLU A 217 -10.44 19.89 -0.32
N ILE A 218 -9.33 20.55 -0.59
CA ILE A 218 -8.00 20.06 -0.15
C ILE A 218 -7.92 19.89 1.38
N ASP A 219 -8.60 20.71 2.15
CA ASP A 219 -8.58 20.61 3.61
C ASP A 219 -9.30 19.33 4.09
N LEU A 220 -10.30 18.83 3.36
CA LEU A 220 -10.94 17.54 3.63
C LEU A 220 -9.99 16.37 3.30
N VAL A 221 -9.17 16.51 2.25
CA VAL A 221 -8.14 15.51 1.93
C VAL A 221 -7.10 15.45 3.04
N LEU A 222 -6.65 16.60 3.55
CA LEU A 222 -5.69 16.69 4.66
C LEU A 222 -6.28 16.10 5.94
N GLU A 223 -7.56 16.35 6.23
CA GLU A 223 -8.29 15.74 7.34
C GLU A 223 -8.30 14.19 7.21
N ALA A 224 -8.57 13.66 6.02
CA ALA A 224 -8.52 12.22 5.78
C ALA A 224 -7.12 11.66 6.03
N CYS A 225 -6.06 12.34 5.57
CA CYS A 225 -4.68 11.92 5.82
C CYS A 225 -4.33 11.93 7.31
N GLU A 226 -4.76 12.95 8.07
CA GLU A 226 -4.50 13.06 9.51
C GLU A 226 -5.22 11.98 10.33
N LYS A 227 -6.43 11.59 9.91
CA LYS A 227 -7.21 10.53 10.58
C LYS A 227 -6.63 9.13 10.40
N MET A 228 -5.76 8.90 9.40
CA MET A 228 -5.14 7.60 9.18
C MET A 228 -4.25 7.21 10.36
N SER A 229 -4.30 5.94 10.76
CA SER A 229 -3.54 5.44 11.92
C SER A 229 -2.07 5.16 11.63
N HIS A 230 -1.71 5.02 10.35
CA HIS A 230 -0.37 4.63 9.91
C HIS A 230 0.11 5.54 8.78
N HIS A 231 1.35 6.04 8.90
CA HIS A 231 1.92 7.07 8.03
C HIS A 231 3.30 6.67 7.51
N LEU A 232 3.36 5.58 6.71
CA LEU A 232 4.65 5.08 6.21
C LEU A 232 5.17 5.93 5.04
N THR A 233 4.52 5.86 3.87
CA THR A 233 4.94 6.64 2.70
C THR A 233 3.78 7.44 2.10
N ALA A 234 4.14 8.52 1.41
CA ALA A 234 3.18 9.37 0.74
C ALA A 234 3.76 10.01 -0.52
N ALA A 235 2.90 10.41 -1.44
CA ALA A 235 3.28 11.11 -2.65
C ALA A 235 2.37 12.31 -2.95
N VAL A 236 2.99 13.45 -3.25
CA VAL A 236 2.31 14.67 -3.69
C VAL A 236 2.73 14.98 -5.13
N VAL A 237 1.84 14.73 -6.08
CA VAL A 237 2.09 14.94 -7.50
C VAL A 237 1.58 16.32 -7.91
N SER A 238 2.47 17.26 -8.02
CA SER A 238 2.21 18.64 -8.44
C SER A 238 3.54 19.32 -8.76
N ASN A 239 3.54 20.29 -9.64
CA ASN A 239 4.64 21.24 -9.89
C ASN A 239 4.39 22.57 -9.17
N ASP A 240 3.22 22.81 -8.62
CA ASP A 240 2.89 23.99 -7.85
C ASP A 240 3.51 23.91 -6.44
N LEU A 241 4.51 24.73 -6.18
CA LEU A 241 5.20 24.78 -4.88
C LEU A 241 4.29 25.23 -3.74
N HIS A 242 3.27 26.05 -3.99
CA HIS A 242 2.32 26.44 -2.95
C HIS A 242 1.45 25.27 -2.53
N PHE A 243 0.95 24.50 -3.51
CA PHE A 243 0.19 23.28 -3.25
C PHE A 243 1.05 22.25 -2.51
N GLN A 244 2.27 21.96 -3.01
CA GLN A 244 3.20 21.05 -2.34
C GLN A 244 3.46 21.49 -0.89
N THR A 245 3.77 22.78 -0.67
CA THR A 245 4.05 23.31 0.66
C THR A 245 2.84 23.15 1.58
N LYS A 246 1.62 23.42 1.09
CA LYS A 246 0.39 23.25 1.87
C LYS A 246 0.23 21.78 2.32
N VAL A 247 0.42 20.82 1.43
CA VAL A 247 0.29 19.39 1.77
C VAL A 247 1.39 18.97 2.74
N LEU A 248 2.66 19.27 2.42
CA LEU A 248 3.82 18.86 3.24
C LEU A 248 3.81 19.47 4.65
N ALA A 249 3.27 20.68 4.80
CA ALA A 249 3.18 21.35 6.10
C ALA A 249 2.06 20.80 7.00
N ASN A 250 1.11 20.06 6.43
CA ASN A 250 -0.09 19.57 7.13
C ASN A 250 -0.20 18.04 7.13
N THR A 251 0.85 17.32 6.78
CA THR A 251 0.88 15.85 6.80
C THR A 251 2.17 15.35 7.44
N VAL A 252 2.10 14.16 8.04
CA VAL A 252 3.24 13.49 8.67
C VAL A 252 3.32 12.07 8.12
N ASN A 253 4.44 11.74 7.48
CA ASN A 253 4.73 10.37 7.01
C ASN A 253 6.22 10.08 7.22
N GLY A 254 6.59 8.83 7.36
CA GLY A 254 8.00 8.41 7.42
C GLY A 254 8.80 8.91 6.22
N THR A 255 8.19 8.87 5.03
CA THR A 255 8.73 9.51 3.83
C THR A 255 7.61 10.09 2.97
N THR A 256 7.75 11.35 2.55
CA THR A 256 6.87 11.98 1.58
C THR A 256 7.67 12.41 0.35
N TYR A 257 7.25 11.95 -0.82
CA TYR A 257 7.80 12.35 -2.11
C TYR A 257 6.94 13.46 -2.70
N ALA A 258 7.55 14.50 -3.27
CA ALA A 258 6.84 15.61 -3.88
C ALA A 258 7.37 15.93 -5.29
N GLY A 259 6.50 16.43 -6.15
CA GLY A 259 6.77 16.77 -7.55
C GLY A 259 6.10 15.80 -8.53
N ILE A 260 6.20 16.11 -9.83
CA ILE A 260 5.55 15.31 -10.89
C ILE A 260 5.99 13.84 -10.91
N ARG A 261 7.17 13.54 -10.38
CA ARG A 261 7.72 12.19 -10.32
C ARG A 261 7.51 11.50 -8.97
N ALA A 262 6.74 12.09 -8.08
CA ALA A 262 6.50 11.54 -6.75
C ALA A 262 5.79 10.18 -6.82
N ARG A 263 6.32 9.21 -6.06
CA ARG A 263 5.81 7.85 -5.97
C ARG A 263 5.74 7.41 -4.51
N THR A 264 4.74 6.62 -4.14
CA THR A 264 4.70 5.99 -2.82
C THR A 264 5.74 4.89 -2.70
N THR A 265 6.05 4.20 -3.79
CA THR A 265 7.03 3.11 -3.87
C THR A 265 8.38 3.59 -4.42
N GLY A 266 8.81 4.78 -4.05
CA GLY A 266 10.13 5.29 -4.39
C GLY A 266 11.24 4.38 -3.83
N ALA A 267 12.41 4.42 -4.45
CA ALA A 267 13.60 3.75 -3.94
C ALA A 267 14.43 4.76 -3.13
N PRO A 268 14.24 4.86 -1.81
CA PRO A 268 15.07 5.74 -0.99
C PRO A 268 16.51 5.24 -1.02
N GLN A 269 17.45 6.13 -1.27
CA GLN A 269 18.85 5.75 -1.31
C GLN A 269 19.58 6.10 -0.02
N ASN A 270 19.11 7.08 0.72
CA ASN A 270 19.72 7.56 1.96
C ASN A 270 18.65 7.93 2.99
N HIS A 271 17.55 7.22 3.00
CA HIS A 271 16.45 7.48 3.92
C HIS A 271 16.59 6.63 5.17
N TRP A 272 16.24 7.23 6.26
CA TRP A 272 16.12 6.58 7.55
C TRP A 272 14.66 6.65 7.98
N PHE A 273 14.02 5.48 8.04
CA PHE A 273 12.72 5.33 8.69
C PHE A 273 12.97 5.06 10.16
N GLY A 274 12.73 6.04 10.98
CA GLY A 274 13.06 5.98 12.40
C GLY A 274 11.99 5.38 13.26
#